data_ed87033f0f714add27e50e34cb26d984
#
_entry.id   ed87033f0f714add27e50e34cb26d984
#
_cell.length_a   1.000
_cell.length_b   1.000
_cell.length_c   1.000
_cell.angle_alpha   90.00
_cell.angle_beta   90.00
_cell.angle_gamma   90.00
#
_symmetry.space_group_name_H-M   'P 1'
#
loop_
_entity.id
_entity.type
_entity.pdbx_description
1 polymer ?
#
loop_
_entity_poly.entity_id
_entity_poly.type
_entity_poly.pdbx_seq_one_letter_code
_entity_poly.pdbx_strand_id
1 'polypeptide(L)'
;MKGYNPLHMKNQNKIQLFLVDDDALFLRSLEIEFQQHTDFVIETYATGELCIENLSHNPDVIILDYILDSLEKKAMNGIETLDKIKAVNPDIPVVILSCQDNIEVAVDCMHHKAFDYVRKSETAFLRLQKIITTIYQYKKLEKELNWYMDRM
;
A
#
# COMPACT_ATOMS: atom_id res chain seq x y z
N MET A 1 21.32 -15.55 -12.51
CA MET A 1 20.35 -14.59 -11.97
C MET A 1 20.90 -13.19 -12.08
N LYS A 2 20.19 -12.30 -12.76
CA LYS A 2 20.64 -10.92 -12.91
C LYS A 2 20.42 -10.19 -11.59
N GLY A 3 21.52 -9.80 -10.93
CA GLY A 3 21.43 -8.99 -9.73
C GLY A 3 20.95 -7.56 -10.03
N TYR A 4 20.55 -6.85 -9.00
CA TYR A 4 20.17 -5.46 -9.10
C TYR A 4 21.32 -4.64 -9.67
N ASN A 5 21.05 -3.83 -10.69
CA ASN A 5 22.03 -2.89 -11.25
C ASN A 5 21.50 -1.46 -11.06
N PRO A 6 22.15 -0.65 -10.22
CA PRO A 6 21.70 0.72 -9.95
C PRO A 6 21.59 1.60 -11.21
N LEU A 7 22.40 1.32 -12.24
CA LEU A 7 22.40 2.09 -13.47
C LEU A 7 21.15 1.84 -14.33
N HIS A 8 20.54 0.65 -14.21
CA HIS A 8 19.31 0.31 -14.92
C HIS A 8 18.04 0.76 -14.22
N MET A 9 18.12 1.08 -12.92
CA MET A 9 16.95 1.49 -12.15
C MET A 9 16.40 2.86 -12.52
N LYS A 10 17.19 3.68 -13.20
CA LYS A 10 16.73 5.02 -13.63
C LYS A 10 15.53 4.98 -14.60
N ASN A 11 15.27 3.82 -15.24
CA ASN A 11 14.23 3.68 -16.25
C ASN A 11 13.05 2.78 -15.85
N GLN A 12 13.05 2.22 -14.62
CA GLN A 12 12.01 1.28 -14.15
C GLN A 12 11.39 1.76 -12.84
N ASN A 13 10.95 3.02 -12.82
CA ASN A 13 10.64 3.65 -11.54
C ASN A 13 9.15 3.81 -11.29
N LYS A 14 8.34 2.82 -11.74
CA LYS A 14 6.92 2.86 -11.44
C LYS A 14 6.62 2.06 -10.18
N ILE A 15 5.91 2.70 -9.27
CA ILE A 15 5.47 2.11 -8.02
C ILE A 15 4.15 1.39 -8.28
N GLN A 16 4.11 0.09 -8.00
CA GLN A 16 2.89 -0.71 -8.09
C GLN A 16 2.06 -0.46 -6.84
N LEU A 17 0.95 0.22 -6.99
CA LEU A 17 0.11 0.67 -5.89
C LEU A 17 -1.26 0.03 -5.94
N PHE A 18 -1.66 -0.65 -4.85
CA PHE A 18 -3.02 -1.13 -4.68
C PHE A 18 -3.79 -0.15 -3.79
N LEU A 19 -4.99 0.23 -4.25
CA LEU A 19 -5.94 1.02 -3.48
C LEU A 19 -7.16 0.15 -3.19
N VAL A 20 -7.48 -0.07 -1.93
CA VAL A 20 -8.56 -0.94 -1.51
C VAL A 20 -9.55 -0.16 -0.64
N ASP A 21 -10.75 0.06 -1.16
CA ASP A 21 -11.79 0.82 -0.47
C ASP A 21 -13.14 0.45 -1.04
N ASP A 22 -14.14 0.21 -0.20
CA ASP A 22 -15.50 -0.11 -0.67
C ASP A 22 -16.33 1.14 -0.99
N ASP A 23 -15.84 2.33 -0.65
CA ASP A 23 -16.43 3.61 -1.07
C ASP A 23 -15.93 3.94 -2.49
N ALA A 24 -16.77 3.68 -3.48
CA ALA A 24 -16.40 3.84 -4.89
C ALA A 24 -16.02 5.28 -5.25
N LEU A 25 -16.69 6.27 -4.65
CA LEU A 25 -16.39 7.68 -4.93
C LEU A 25 -15.04 8.08 -4.36
N PHE A 26 -14.77 7.69 -3.14
CA PHE A 26 -13.48 7.99 -2.51
C PHE A 26 -12.34 7.28 -3.24
N LEU A 27 -12.53 6.01 -3.56
CA LEU A 27 -11.56 5.21 -4.31
C LEU A 27 -11.21 5.86 -5.65
N ARG A 28 -12.23 6.29 -6.39
CA ARG A 28 -12.05 6.93 -7.68
C ARG A 28 -11.32 8.27 -7.56
N SER A 29 -11.68 9.09 -6.56
CA SER A 29 -11.02 10.38 -6.35
C SER A 29 -9.54 10.21 -6.01
N LEU A 30 -9.22 9.22 -5.19
CA LEU A 30 -7.85 8.91 -4.82
C LEU A 30 -7.05 8.40 -6.02
N GLU A 31 -7.66 7.52 -6.82
CA GLU A 31 -7.06 7.02 -8.05
C GLU A 31 -6.72 8.16 -9.00
N ILE A 32 -7.66 9.10 -9.22
CA ILE A 32 -7.44 10.25 -10.10
C ILE A 32 -6.27 11.09 -9.61
N GLU A 33 -6.17 11.36 -8.31
CA GLU A 33 -5.07 12.15 -7.77
C GLU A 33 -3.73 11.46 -8.00
N PHE A 34 -3.63 10.15 -7.77
CA PHE A 34 -2.39 9.41 -8.02
C PHE A 34 -2.06 9.30 -9.51
N GLN A 35 -3.06 9.21 -10.38
CA GLN A 35 -2.85 9.12 -11.82
C GLN A 35 -2.23 10.39 -12.43
N GLN A 36 -2.34 11.52 -11.75
CA GLN A 36 -1.69 12.76 -12.18
C GLN A 36 -0.16 12.67 -12.07
N HIS A 37 0.34 11.67 -11.37
CA HIS A 37 1.77 11.41 -11.23
C HIS A 37 2.14 10.17 -12.05
N THR A 38 3.09 10.32 -12.95
CA THR A 38 3.48 9.25 -13.89
C THR A 38 4.21 8.08 -13.23
N ASP A 39 4.58 8.25 -11.95
CA ASP A 39 5.40 7.27 -11.25
C ASP A 39 4.61 6.09 -10.66
N PHE A 40 3.28 6.10 -10.80
CA PHE A 40 2.41 5.09 -10.21
C PHE A 40 1.72 4.23 -11.26
N VAL A 41 1.73 2.91 -11.03
CA VAL A 41 0.83 1.97 -11.69
C VAL A 41 -0.19 1.55 -10.65
N ILE A 42 -1.45 1.86 -10.87
CA ILE A 42 -2.49 1.76 -9.85
C ILE A 42 -3.46 0.64 -10.20
N GLU A 43 -3.75 -0.22 -9.24
CA GLU A 43 -4.85 -1.17 -9.30
C GLU A 43 -5.79 -0.89 -8.14
N THR A 44 -7.10 -0.88 -8.40
CA THR A 44 -8.12 -0.56 -7.41
C THR A 44 -8.99 -1.78 -7.15
N TYR A 45 -9.35 -1.98 -5.90
CA TYR A 45 -10.18 -3.10 -5.47
C TYR A 45 -11.23 -2.61 -4.48
N ALA A 46 -12.46 -3.05 -4.66
CA ALA A 46 -13.58 -2.68 -3.80
C ALA A 46 -13.68 -3.52 -2.53
N THR A 47 -12.98 -4.66 -2.48
CA THR A 47 -13.03 -5.58 -1.34
C THR A 47 -11.63 -6.09 -0.99
N GLY A 48 -11.48 -6.52 0.27
CA GLY A 48 -10.25 -7.17 0.70
C GLY A 48 -9.99 -8.48 -0.02
N GLU A 49 -11.06 -9.24 -0.31
CA GLU A 49 -10.96 -10.52 -1.03
C GLU A 49 -10.33 -10.33 -2.40
N LEU A 50 -10.78 -9.32 -3.16
CA LEU A 50 -10.22 -9.02 -4.48
C LEU A 50 -8.76 -8.61 -4.40
N CYS A 51 -8.40 -7.84 -3.38
CA CYS A 51 -7.01 -7.46 -3.13
C CYS A 51 -6.15 -8.72 -2.93
N ILE A 52 -6.57 -9.63 -2.07
CA ILE A 52 -5.85 -10.87 -1.76
C ILE A 52 -5.67 -11.73 -3.02
N GLU A 53 -6.72 -11.86 -3.83
CA GLU A 53 -6.68 -12.64 -5.07
C GLU A 53 -5.64 -12.11 -6.08
N ASN A 54 -5.28 -10.85 -5.98
CA ASN A 54 -4.39 -10.20 -6.93
C ASN A 54 -3.01 -9.86 -6.36
N LEU A 55 -2.65 -10.40 -5.20
CA LEU A 55 -1.32 -10.17 -4.61
C LEU A 55 -0.18 -10.66 -5.50
N SER A 56 -0.44 -11.60 -6.41
CA SER A 56 0.56 -12.05 -7.38
C SER A 56 1.00 -10.97 -8.37
N HIS A 57 0.25 -9.85 -8.45
CA HIS A 57 0.67 -8.68 -9.25
C HIS A 57 1.79 -7.89 -8.58
N ASN A 58 2.25 -8.32 -7.40
CA ASN A 58 3.41 -7.77 -6.69
C ASN A 58 3.31 -6.28 -6.39
N PRO A 59 2.32 -5.85 -5.59
CA PRO A 59 2.24 -4.44 -5.20
C PRO A 59 3.45 -4.06 -4.34
N ASP A 60 3.95 -2.85 -4.55
CA ASP A 60 4.99 -2.27 -3.72
C ASP A 60 4.43 -1.70 -2.42
N VAL A 61 3.20 -1.22 -2.47
CA VAL A 61 2.48 -0.66 -1.33
C VAL A 61 0.99 -0.92 -1.51
N ILE A 62 0.30 -1.24 -0.43
CA ILE A 62 -1.16 -1.36 -0.41
C ILE A 62 -1.72 -0.28 0.51
N ILE A 63 -2.63 0.53 -0.01
CA ILE A 63 -3.45 1.44 0.79
C ILE A 63 -4.79 0.77 1.02
N LEU A 64 -5.13 0.55 2.27
CA LEU A 64 -6.23 -0.30 2.68
C LEU A 64 -7.18 0.46 3.60
N ASP A 65 -8.45 0.56 3.19
CA ASP A 65 -9.48 1.13 4.05
C ASP A 65 -9.70 0.24 5.29
N TYR A 66 -9.86 0.88 6.42
CA TYR A 66 -10.14 0.19 7.69
C TYR A 66 -11.50 -0.50 7.66
N ILE A 67 -12.51 0.11 7.03
CA ILE A 67 -13.87 -0.43 6.96
C ILE A 67 -14.14 -0.88 5.51
N LEU A 68 -14.17 -2.20 5.31
CA LEU A 68 -14.41 -2.83 4.00
C LEU A 68 -15.69 -3.66 3.95
N ASP A 69 -16.46 -3.64 5.01
CA ASP A 69 -17.69 -4.42 5.14
C ASP A 69 -18.94 -3.53 5.26
N SER A 70 -18.83 -2.27 4.85
CA SER A 70 -19.97 -1.33 4.96
C SER A 70 -21.10 -1.65 3.98
N LEU A 71 -20.76 -2.13 2.78
CA LEU A 71 -21.75 -2.49 1.73
C LEU A 71 -22.14 -3.96 1.81
N GLU A 72 -21.22 -4.83 2.19
CA GLU A 72 -21.42 -6.27 2.31
C GLU A 72 -20.90 -6.73 3.67
N LYS A 73 -21.83 -7.02 4.59
CA LYS A 73 -21.47 -7.37 5.98
C LYS A 73 -20.66 -8.66 6.11
N LYS A 74 -20.76 -9.56 5.13
CA LYS A 74 -19.99 -10.80 5.12
C LYS A 74 -18.62 -10.62 4.50
N ALA A 75 -18.34 -9.46 3.91
CA ALA A 75 -17.03 -9.17 3.35
C ALA A 75 -16.01 -9.06 4.48
N MET A 76 -14.78 -9.36 4.12
CA MET A 76 -13.63 -9.21 5.01
C MET A 76 -13.45 -7.75 5.39
N ASN A 77 -13.23 -7.47 6.68
CA ASN A 77 -12.93 -6.10 7.12
C ASN A 77 -11.45 -5.76 6.89
N GLY A 78 -11.07 -4.51 7.21
CA GLY A 78 -9.70 -4.04 6.98
C GLY A 78 -8.65 -4.80 7.77
N ILE A 79 -8.88 -5.09 9.04
CA ILE A 79 -7.94 -5.83 9.88
C ILE A 79 -7.76 -7.27 9.40
N GLU A 80 -8.86 -7.95 9.08
CA GLU A 80 -8.79 -9.31 8.52
C GLU A 80 -8.02 -9.34 7.20
N THR A 81 -8.24 -8.34 6.35
CA THR A 81 -7.53 -8.20 5.09
C THR A 81 -6.03 -7.99 5.33
N LEU A 82 -5.69 -7.09 6.25
CA LEU A 82 -4.31 -6.82 6.65
C LEU A 82 -3.62 -8.10 7.11
N ASP A 83 -4.26 -8.86 7.99
CA ASP A 83 -3.69 -10.10 8.52
C ASP A 83 -3.43 -11.12 7.40
N LYS A 84 -4.34 -11.24 6.45
CA LYS A 84 -4.17 -12.15 5.30
C LYS A 84 -3.08 -11.70 4.36
N ILE A 85 -2.96 -10.41 4.10
CA ILE A 85 -1.86 -9.87 3.30
C ILE A 85 -0.53 -10.24 3.96
N LYS A 86 -0.41 -10.00 5.26
CA LYS A 86 0.82 -10.29 6.01
C LYS A 86 1.13 -11.78 6.09
N ALA A 87 0.10 -12.63 6.08
CA ALA A 87 0.30 -14.08 6.04
C ALA A 87 0.84 -14.55 4.68
N VAL A 88 0.40 -13.91 3.59
CA VAL A 88 0.87 -14.24 2.23
C VAL A 88 2.27 -13.67 1.99
N ASN A 89 2.48 -12.40 2.33
CA ASN A 89 3.78 -11.74 2.17
C ASN A 89 3.96 -10.68 3.25
N PRO A 90 4.73 -10.97 4.31
CA PRO A 90 4.92 -10.01 5.41
C PRO A 90 5.72 -8.77 5.02
N ASP A 91 6.38 -8.78 3.87
CA ASP A 91 7.23 -7.66 3.43
C ASP A 91 6.47 -6.57 2.69
N ILE A 92 5.21 -6.80 2.31
CA ILE A 92 4.41 -5.76 1.65
C ILE A 92 3.99 -4.71 2.69
N PRO A 93 4.41 -3.45 2.54
CA PRO A 93 3.92 -2.39 3.41
C PRO A 93 2.44 -2.11 3.15
N VAL A 94 1.67 -2.05 4.22
CA VAL A 94 0.23 -1.75 4.16
C VAL A 94 -0.03 -0.49 4.98
N VAL A 95 -0.59 0.53 4.34
CA VAL A 95 -0.98 1.77 4.99
C VAL A 95 -2.50 1.76 5.15
N ILE A 96 -2.95 1.89 6.38
CA ILE A 96 -4.39 1.92 6.68
C ILE A 96 -4.90 3.34 6.51
N LEU A 97 -6.03 3.46 5.83
CA LEU A 97 -6.72 4.72 5.60
C LEU A 97 -8.11 4.64 6.24
N SER A 98 -8.47 5.59 7.09
CA SER A 98 -9.70 5.49 7.87
C SER A 98 -10.32 6.84 8.19
N CYS A 99 -11.66 6.86 8.26
CA CYS A 99 -12.40 8.01 8.80
C CYS A 99 -12.33 8.07 10.33
N GLN A 100 -11.87 7.01 10.98
CA GLN A 100 -11.84 6.94 12.44
C GLN A 100 -10.75 7.86 13.00
N ASP A 101 -11.14 8.75 13.90
CA ASP A 101 -10.22 9.61 14.63
C ASP A 101 -10.07 9.06 16.04
N ASN A 102 -9.55 7.84 16.15
CA ASN A 102 -9.46 7.11 17.41
C ASN A 102 -8.08 6.47 17.50
N ILE A 103 -7.34 6.87 18.53
CA ILE A 103 -5.99 6.36 18.74
C ILE A 103 -5.97 4.85 18.99
N GLU A 104 -7.02 4.29 19.59
CA GLU A 104 -7.09 2.85 19.82
C GLU A 104 -7.15 2.07 18.50
N VAL A 105 -7.88 2.59 17.51
CA VAL A 105 -7.94 1.99 16.17
C VAL A 105 -6.57 2.04 15.52
N ALA A 106 -5.89 3.17 15.60
CA ALA A 106 -4.55 3.32 15.04
C ALA A 106 -3.56 2.34 15.69
N VAL A 107 -3.59 2.25 17.01
CA VAL A 107 -2.73 1.33 17.77
C VAL A 107 -3.02 -0.12 17.39
N ASP A 108 -4.29 -0.49 17.25
CA ASP A 108 -4.68 -1.84 16.84
C ASP A 108 -4.12 -2.19 15.46
N CYS A 109 -4.24 -1.25 14.51
CA CYS A 109 -3.67 -1.43 13.17
C CYS A 109 -2.16 -1.66 13.23
N MET A 110 -1.46 -0.90 14.07
CA MET A 110 0.00 -1.06 14.21
C MET A 110 0.36 -2.40 14.87
N HIS A 111 -0.45 -2.90 15.81
CA HIS A 111 -0.27 -4.23 16.40
C HIS A 111 -0.44 -5.34 15.36
N HIS A 112 -1.27 -5.12 14.34
CA HIS A 112 -1.45 -6.04 13.22
C HIS A 112 -0.43 -5.79 12.09
N LYS A 113 0.62 -5.03 12.38
CA LYS A 113 1.76 -4.79 11.48
C LYS A 113 1.46 -3.91 10.27
N ALA A 114 0.50 -3.01 10.40
CA ALA A 114 0.36 -1.93 9.42
C ALA A 114 1.64 -1.08 9.44
N PHE A 115 2.03 -0.60 8.28
CA PHE A 115 3.18 0.30 8.17
C PHE A 115 2.87 1.67 8.76
N ASP A 116 1.67 2.18 8.48
CA ASP A 116 1.23 3.47 8.99
C ASP A 116 -0.30 3.55 8.95
N TYR A 117 -0.83 4.57 9.59
CA TYR A 117 -2.26 4.85 9.68
C TYR A 117 -2.49 6.30 9.28
N VAL A 118 -3.35 6.53 8.29
CA VAL A 118 -3.67 7.86 7.78
C VAL A 118 -5.18 8.10 7.89
N ARG A 119 -5.55 9.22 8.46
CA ARG A 119 -6.95 9.63 8.55
C ARG A 119 -7.42 10.18 7.19
N LYS A 120 -8.62 9.78 6.76
CA LYS A 120 -9.29 10.35 5.59
C LYS A 120 -9.60 11.83 5.86
N SER A 121 -8.86 12.72 5.22
CA SER A 121 -8.98 14.17 5.38
C SER A 121 -8.55 14.85 4.08
N GLU A 122 -8.66 16.17 4.04
CA GLU A 122 -8.22 16.96 2.88
C GLU A 122 -6.74 16.78 2.57
N THR A 123 -5.93 16.46 3.59
CA THR A 123 -4.48 16.27 3.43
C THR A 123 -4.08 14.81 3.26
N ALA A 124 -5.04 13.88 3.20
CA ALA A 124 -4.75 12.45 3.14
C ALA A 124 -3.86 12.10 1.94
N PHE A 125 -4.18 12.63 0.76
CA PHE A 125 -3.38 12.35 -0.44
C PHE A 125 -1.92 12.75 -0.27
N LEU A 126 -1.65 13.96 0.23
CA LEU A 126 -0.29 14.43 0.44
C LEU A 126 0.46 13.56 1.43
N ARG A 127 -0.20 13.15 2.51
CA ARG A 127 0.40 12.27 3.52
C ARG A 127 0.70 10.89 2.95
N LEU A 128 -0.24 10.32 2.19
CA LEU A 128 -0.04 9.03 1.52
C LEU A 128 1.10 9.10 0.53
N GLN A 129 1.14 10.14 -0.29
CA GLN A 129 2.21 10.32 -1.28
C GLN A 129 3.58 10.37 -0.61
N LYS A 130 3.70 11.09 0.50
CA LYS A 130 4.95 11.18 1.25
C LYS A 130 5.37 9.84 1.83
N ILE A 131 4.42 9.11 2.42
CA ILE A 131 4.67 7.78 2.99
C ILE A 131 5.12 6.81 1.89
N ILE A 132 4.41 6.77 0.77
CA ILE A 132 4.71 5.87 -0.35
C ILE A 132 6.10 6.17 -0.92
N THR A 133 6.41 7.44 -1.11
CA THR A 133 7.72 7.85 -1.61
C THR A 133 8.83 7.41 -0.65
N THR A 134 8.62 7.57 0.64
CA THR A 134 9.58 7.12 1.67
C THR A 134 9.78 5.61 1.62
N ILE A 135 8.70 4.84 1.54
CA ILE A 135 8.77 3.37 1.42
C ILE A 135 9.58 2.97 0.19
N TYR A 136 9.27 3.58 -0.95
CA TYR A 136 9.93 3.26 -2.22
C TYR A 136 11.43 3.58 -2.18
N GLN A 137 11.80 4.74 -1.65
CA GLN A 137 13.20 5.11 -1.49
C GLN A 137 13.94 4.15 -0.57
N TYR A 138 13.29 3.71 0.51
CA TYR A 138 13.90 2.76 1.44
C TYR A 138 14.16 1.41 0.77
N LYS A 139 13.20 0.91 0.01
CA LYS A 139 13.35 -0.34 -0.75
C LYS A 139 14.46 -0.25 -1.78
N LYS A 140 14.55 0.89 -2.44
CA LYS A 140 15.58 1.15 -3.44
C LYS A 140 16.97 1.15 -2.81
N LEU A 141 17.13 1.81 -1.67
CA LEU A 141 18.40 1.81 -0.93
C LEU A 141 18.79 0.42 -0.45
N GLU A 142 17.83 -0.36 0.03
CA GLU A 142 18.06 -1.73 0.47
C GLU A 142 18.57 -2.59 -0.69
N LYS A 143 17.96 -2.48 -1.87
CA LYS A 143 18.41 -3.19 -3.07
C LYS A 143 19.81 -2.77 -3.49
N GLU A 144 20.10 -1.49 -3.46
CA GLU A 144 21.42 -0.96 -3.79
C GLU A 144 22.48 -1.49 -2.82
N LEU A 145 22.19 -1.47 -1.53
CA LEU A 145 23.08 -1.99 -0.50
C LEU A 145 23.37 -3.48 -0.74
N ASN A 146 22.35 -4.29 -0.97
CA ASN A 146 22.50 -5.71 -1.24
C ASN A 146 23.34 -5.96 -2.50
N TRP A 147 23.14 -5.14 -3.53
CA TRP A 147 23.92 -5.24 -4.77
C TRP A 147 25.41 -5.01 -4.51
N TYR A 148 25.76 -3.99 -3.72
CA TYR A 148 27.15 -3.71 -3.36
C TYR A 148 27.72 -4.76 -2.43
N MET A 149 26.95 -5.23 -1.45
CA MET A 149 27.42 -6.26 -0.52
C MET A 149 27.72 -7.58 -1.21
N ASP A 150 26.95 -7.96 -2.22
CA ASP A 150 27.18 -9.18 -3.00
C ASP A 150 28.48 -9.13 -3.82
N ARG A 151 29.06 -7.94 -4.01
CA ARG A 151 30.31 -7.74 -4.76
C ARG A 151 31.53 -7.56 -3.87
N MET A 152 31.31 -7.46 -2.59
CA MET A 152 32.40 -7.41 -1.61
C MET A 152 32.85 -8.84 -1.26
#